data_9eaa4e50a522646bc2337787cd48e0fd
#
_entry.id   9eaa4e50a522646bc2337787cd48e0fd
#
_cell.length_a   1.000
_cell.length_b   1.000
_cell.length_c   1.000
_cell.angle_alpha   90.00
_cell.angle_beta   90.00
_cell.angle_gamma   90.00
#
_symmetry.space_group_name_H-M   'P 1'
#
loop_
_entity.id
_entity.type
_entity.pdbx_description
1 polymer ?
#
loop_
_entity_poly.entity_id
_entity_poly.type
_entity_poly.pdbx_seq_one_letter_code
_entity_poly.pdbx_strand_id
1 'polypeptide(L)'
;MTGVQTCALPIYSWWHKAPQERVLSDRIQKFLIGEGISTFPDRYTLDGKPLSSRHSTGMLAATAAGGLAATPGANEKAFVAELWRTPIPNGEQRYFDGMLYIMNMLHCSGNFRIWVPK
;
A
#
# COMPACT_ATOMS: atom_id res chain seq x y z
N MET A 1 -6.62 9.28 2.63
CA MET A 1 -6.14 8.68 1.36
C MET A 1 -6.82 7.36 1.10
N THR A 2 -7.17 7.10 -0.14
CA THR A 2 -7.67 5.80 -0.57
C THR A 2 -6.51 4.87 -0.96
N GLY A 3 -6.73 3.55 -1.02
CA GLY A 3 -5.73 2.60 -1.51
C GLY A 3 -5.24 2.91 -2.93
N VAL A 4 -6.11 3.47 -3.78
CA VAL A 4 -5.75 3.89 -5.15
C VAL A 4 -4.76 5.05 -5.14
N GLN A 5 -4.95 6.05 -4.28
CA GLN A 5 -4.01 7.16 -4.14
C GLN A 5 -2.64 6.69 -3.65
N THR A 6 -2.60 5.73 -2.73
CA THR A 6 -1.35 5.15 -2.23
C THR A 6 -0.59 4.42 -3.33
N CYS A 7 -1.26 3.74 -4.27
CA CYS A 7 -0.64 3.09 -5.42
C CYS A 7 0.06 4.08 -6.37
N ALA A 8 -0.34 5.35 -6.39
CA ALA A 8 0.26 6.36 -7.24
C ALA A 8 1.63 6.86 -6.72
N LEU A 9 1.92 6.67 -5.43
CA LEU A 9 3.17 7.16 -4.82
C LEU A 9 4.44 6.62 -5.48
N PRO A 10 4.60 5.31 -5.77
CA PRO A 10 5.77 4.80 -6.48
C PRO A 10 5.94 5.43 -7.85
N ILE A 11 4.85 5.59 -8.61
CA ILE A 11 4.87 6.17 -9.96
C ILE A 11 5.35 7.62 -9.89
N TYR A 12 4.83 8.41 -8.97
CA TYR A 12 5.27 9.78 -8.75
C TYR A 12 6.74 9.85 -8.32
N SER A 13 7.16 8.99 -7.40
CA SER A 13 8.55 8.92 -6.95
C SER A 13 9.52 8.60 -8.10
N TRP A 14 9.13 7.69 -9.00
CA TRP A 14 9.97 7.33 -10.15
C TRP A 14 10.08 8.45 -11.19
N TRP A 15 9.01 9.21 -11.41
CA TRP A 15 8.99 10.26 -12.43
C TRP A 15 9.52 11.60 -11.94
N HIS A 16 9.14 12.02 -10.74
CA HIS A 16 9.44 13.37 -10.22
C HIS A 16 10.61 13.38 -9.23
N LYS A 17 10.95 12.23 -8.65
CA LYS A 17 12.00 12.09 -7.62
C LYS A 17 11.85 13.08 -6.46
N ALA A 18 10.63 13.51 -6.20
CA ALA A 18 10.35 14.49 -5.16
C ALA A 18 10.40 13.84 -3.76
N PRO A 19 10.90 14.52 -2.74
CA PRO A 19 11.04 13.95 -1.40
C PRO A 19 9.70 13.79 -0.66
N GLN A 20 8.65 14.46 -1.12
CA GLN A 20 7.33 14.44 -0.47
C GLN A 20 6.70 13.05 -0.46
N GLU A 21 6.84 12.28 -1.54
CA GLU A 21 6.30 10.94 -1.66
C GLU A 21 6.95 9.99 -0.64
N ARG A 22 8.26 10.15 -0.42
CA ARG A 22 8.98 9.39 0.58
C ARG A 22 8.47 9.68 1.99
N VAL A 23 8.37 10.95 2.34
CA VAL A 23 7.87 11.37 3.66
C VAL A 23 6.45 10.87 3.90
N LEU A 24 5.59 10.96 2.89
CA LEU A 24 4.21 10.50 3.00
C LEU A 24 4.13 8.98 3.16
N SER A 25 4.88 8.24 2.35
CA SER A 25 4.94 6.78 2.43
C SER A 25 5.46 6.29 3.79
N ASP A 26 6.52 6.91 4.29
CA ASP A 26 7.07 6.60 5.62
C ASP A 26 6.05 6.84 6.73
N ARG A 27 5.32 7.95 6.68
CA ARG A 27 4.29 8.29 7.67
C ARG A 27 3.11 7.31 7.64
N ILE A 28 2.63 6.96 6.44
CA ILE A 28 1.54 5.99 6.27
C ILE A 28 1.96 4.64 6.86
N GLN A 29 3.13 4.14 6.47
CA GLN A 29 3.61 2.84 6.95
C GLN A 29 3.82 2.85 8.46
N LYS A 30 4.43 3.88 9.01
CA LYS A 30 4.64 4.02 10.46
C LYS A 30 3.31 4.02 11.23
N PHE A 31 2.32 4.77 10.74
CA PHE A 31 1.00 4.82 11.35
C PHE A 31 0.32 3.44 11.36
N LEU A 32 0.24 2.78 10.20
CA LEU A 32 -0.44 1.50 10.07
C LEU A 32 0.28 0.34 10.80
N ILE A 33 1.60 0.39 10.93
CA ILE A 33 2.34 -0.55 11.80
C ILE A 33 1.95 -0.34 13.27
N GLY A 34 1.80 0.90 13.70
CA GLY A 34 1.34 1.22 15.05
C GLY A 34 -0.05 0.70 15.38
N GLU A 35 -0.93 0.63 14.36
CA GLU A 35 -2.28 0.06 14.46
C GLU A 35 -2.31 -1.47 14.37
N GLY A 36 -1.21 -2.10 13.99
CA GLY A 36 -1.08 -3.54 13.80
C GLY A 36 -1.19 -3.97 12.34
N ILE A 37 -0.08 -4.43 11.76
CA ILE A 37 0.06 -4.67 10.31
C ILE A 37 -0.97 -5.66 9.72
N SER A 38 -1.39 -6.65 10.52
CA SER A 38 -2.34 -7.69 10.08
C SER A 38 -3.80 -7.38 10.48
N THR A 39 -4.05 -6.25 11.15
CA THR A 39 -5.37 -5.96 11.77
C THR A 39 -5.85 -4.54 11.60
N PHE A 40 -5.03 -3.62 11.10
CA PHE A 40 -5.42 -2.21 11.01
C PHE A 40 -6.74 -2.02 10.22
N PRO A 41 -7.64 -1.15 10.71
CA PRO A 41 -8.88 -0.80 10.04
C PRO A 41 -8.67 -0.14 8.67
N ASP A 42 -9.65 -0.30 7.79
CA ASP A 42 -9.61 0.28 6.43
C ASP A 42 -10.07 1.74 6.36
N ARG A 43 -10.60 2.30 7.45
CA ARG A 43 -11.08 3.68 7.50
C ARG A 43 -10.74 4.35 8.82
N TYR A 44 -10.32 5.61 8.71
CA TYR A 44 -9.95 6.45 9.85
C TYR A 44 -10.52 7.85 9.70
N THR A 45 -10.71 8.53 10.82
CA THR A 45 -10.90 9.99 10.87
C THR A 45 -9.60 10.71 10.54
N LEU A 46 -9.65 12.03 10.32
CA LEU A 46 -8.44 12.83 10.06
C LEU A 46 -7.48 12.89 11.26
N ASP A 47 -7.99 12.68 12.47
CA ASP A 47 -7.22 12.58 13.71
C ASP A 47 -6.75 11.16 14.04
N GLY A 48 -6.92 10.21 13.10
CA GLY A 48 -6.39 8.86 13.19
C GLY A 48 -7.24 7.86 13.98
N LYS A 49 -8.49 8.18 14.32
CA LYS A 49 -9.38 7.23 15.01
C LYS A 49 -10.02 6.26 14.01
N PRO A 50 -10.08 4.96 14.32
CA PRO A 50 -10.70 3.98 13.44
C PRO A 50 -12.21 4.23 13.32
N LEU A 51 -12.73 4.14 12.09
CA LEU A 51 -14.15 4.24 11.74
C LEU A 51 -14.75 2.89 11.32
N SER A 52 -13.96 1.85 11.27
CA SER A 52 -14.38 0.49 10.94
C SER A 52 -13.54 -0.52 11.69
N SER A 53 -13.97 -1.78 11.69
CA SER A 53 -13.18 -2.91 12.17
C SER A 53 -12.67 -3.79 11.00
N ARG A 54 -13.00 -3.44 9.75
CA ARG A 54 -12.62 -4.22 8.58
C ARG A 54 -11.14 -3.99 8.24
N HIS A 55 -10.38 -5.07 8.14
CA HIS A 55 -9.03 -5.06 7.55
C HIS A 55 -9.14 -5.33 6.04
N SER A 56 -8.70 -4.40 5.21
CA SER A 56 -8.79 -4.51 3.74
C SER A 56 -7.48 -5.01 3.16
N THR A 57 -7.54 -6.13 2.43
CA THR A 57 -6.40 -6.64 1.65
C THR A 57 -5.95 -5.64 0.58
N GLY A 58 -6.89 -4.91 -0.02
CA GLY A 58 -6.56 -3.85 -0.99
C GLY A 58 -5.76 -2.71 -0.37
N MET A 59 -6.10 -2.30 0.85
CA MET A 59 -5.35 -1.26 1.57
C MET A 59 -3.96 -1.75 2.00
N LEU A 60 -3.86 -2.99 2.47
CA LEU A 60 -2.59 -3.63 2.78
C LEU A 60 -1.68 -3.66 1.54
N ALA A 61 -2.21 -4.13 0.41
CA ALA A 61 -1.48 -4.22 -0.84
C ALA A 61 -1.00 -2.85 -1.33
N ALA A 62 -1.87 -1.83 -1.28
CA ALA A 62 -1.52 -0.47 -1.65
C ALA A 62 -0.43 0.13 -0.75
N THR A 63 -0.48 -0.17 0.56
CA THR A 63 0.55 0.28 1.51
C THR A 63 1.89 -0.42 1.28
N ALA A 64 1.87 -1.71 0.93
CA ALA A 64 3.08 -2.45 0.55
C ALA A 64 3.73 -1.85 -0.71
N ALA A 65 2.95 -1.57 -1.76
CA ALA A 65 3.45 -0.90 -2.96
C ALA A 65 3.94 0.53 -2.68
N GLY A 66 3.29 1.26 -1.77
CA GLY A 66 3.76 2.56 -1.28
C GLY A 66 5.17 2.51 -0.69
N GLY A 67 5.60 1.35 -0.20
CA GLY A 67 6.96 1.09 0.26
C GLY A 67 8.03 1.31 -0.81
N LEU A 68 7.70 1.16 -2.10
CA LEU A 68 8.62 1.44 -3.21
C LEU A 68 9.02 2.93 -3.30
N ALA A 69 8.24 3.81 -2.70
CA ALA A 69 8.56 5.23 -2.56
C ALA A 69 9.08 5.60 -1.17
N ALA A 70 9.00 4.69 -0.20
CA ALA A 70 9.42 4.91 1.18
C ALA A 70 10.95 4.87 1.36
N THR A 71 11.40 5.22 2.54
CA THR A 71 12.79 4.96 2.95
C THR A 71 13.00 3.45 3.10
N PRO A 72 13.99 2.86 2.38
CA PRO A 72 14.27 1.44 2.50
C PRO A 72 14.56 1.03 3.95
N GLY A 73 13.89 -0.01 4.44
CA GLY A 73 14.06 -0.43 5.83
C GLY A 73 13.14 -1.56 6.28
N ALA A 74 12.96 -1.66 7.60
CA ALA A 74 12.17 -2.72 8.19
C ALA A 74 10.67 -2.60 7.88
N ASN A 75 10.14 -1.38 7.81
CA ASN A 75 8.72 -1.15 7.62
C ASN A 75 8.25 -1.61 6.23
N GLU A 76 8.95 -1.20 5.15
CA GLU A 76 8.60 -1.63 3.80
C GLU A 76 8.64 -3.16 3.65
N LYS A 77 9.68 -3.79 4.22
CA LYS A 77 9.86 -5.25 4.19
C LYS A 77 8.73 -5.97 4.93
N ALA A 78 8.30 -5.40 6.06
CA ALA A 78 7.19 -5.97 6.83
C ALA A 78 5.89 -5.97 6.02
N PHE A 79 5.56 -4.87 5.34
CA PHE A 79 4.36 -4.78 4.50
C PHE A 79 4.41 -5.73 3.30
N VAL A 80 5.55 -5.83 2.61
CA VAL A 80 5.72 -6.78 1.51
C VAL A 80 5.61 -8.21 2.01
N ALA A 81 6.23 -8.55 3.13
CA ALA A 81 6.15 -9.88 3.71
C ALA A 81 4.71 -10.25 4.14
N GLU A 82 3.96 -9.29 4.68
CA GLU A 82 2.55 -9.51 5.05
C GLU A 82 1.67 -9.69 3.80
N LEU A 83 1.87 -8.85 2.79
CA LEU A 83 1.17 -9.00 1.51
C LEU A 83 1.40 -10.37 0.87
N TRP A 84 2.64 -10.88 0.91
CA TRP A 84 2.98 -12.20 0.36
C TRP A 84 2.31 -13.36 1.09
N ARG A 85 2.01 -13.21 2.37
CA ARG A 85 1.30 -14.19 3.17
C ARG A 85 -0.22 -14.09 3.05
N THR A 86 -0.72 -12.94 2.62
CA THR A 86 -2.15 -12.67 2.54
C THR A 86 -2.78 -13.47 1.39
N PRO A 87 -3.85 -14.23 1.63
CA PRO A 87 -4.53 -14.97 0.58
C PRO A 87 -5.23 -14.04 -0.41
N ILE A 88 -5.51 -14.57 -1.60
CA ILE A 88 -6.27 -13.85 -2.62
C ILE A 88 -7.64 -13.45 -2.05
N PRO A 89 -8.03 -12.16 -2.19
CA PRO A 89 -9.32 -11.68 -1.67
C PRO A 89 -10.52 -12.46 -2.21
N ASN A 90 -11.47 -12.75 -1.33
CA ASN A 90 -12.73 -13.39 -1.65
C ASN A 90 -13.91 -12.62 -1.01
N GLY A 91 -15.14 -13.12 -1.17
CA GLY A 91 -16.33 -12.49 -0.58
C GLY A 91 -16.83 -11.27 -1.35
N GLU A 92 -17.57 -10.41 -0.68
CA GLU A 92 -18.24 -9.26 -1.29
C GLU A 92 -17.27 -8.23 -1.88
N GLN A 93 -16.16 -8.01 -1.21
CA GLN A 93 -15.14 -7.04 -1.62
C GLN A 93 -14.10 -7.61 -2.60
N ARG A 94 -14.26 -8.88 -3.04
CA ARG A 94 -13.27 -9.57 -3.87
C ARG A 94 -12.87 -8.83 -5.16
N TYR A 95 -13.80 -8.07 -5.74
CA TYR A 95 -13.51 -7.31 -6.96
C TYR A 95 -12.57 -6.14 -6.65
N PHE A 96 -12.93 -5.27 -5.72
CA PHE A 96 -12.16 -4.08 -5.38
C PHE A 96 -10.82 -4.44 -4.74
N ASP A 97 -10.85 -5.24 -3.67
CA ASP A 97 -9.64 -5.66 -2.98
C ASP A 97 -8.76 -6.55 -3.88
N GLY A 98 -9.35 -7.38 -4.75
CA GLY A 98 -8.62 -8.25 -5.67
C GLY A 98 -7.90 -7.47 -6.77
N MET A 99 -8.51 -6.43 -7.33
CA MET A 99 -7.87 -5.56 -8.31
C MET A 99 -6.67 -4.83 -7.68
N LEU A 100 -6.84 -4.27 -6.49
CA LEU A 100 -5.74 -3.63 -5.76
C LEU A 100 -4.65 -4.64 -5.39
N TYR A 101 -5.02 -5.83 -4.94
CA TYR A 101 -4.09 -6.91 -4.62
C TYR A 101 -3.21 -7.28 -5.83
N ILE A 102 -3.81 -7.60 -6.97
CA ILE A 102 -3.07 -7.98 -8.19
C ILE A 102 -2.15 -6.87 -8.66
N MET A 103 -2.67 -5.64 -8.78
CA MET A 103 -1.86 -4.50 -9.26
C MET A 103 -0.66 -4.25 -8.34
N ASN A 104 -0.86 -4.29 -7.04
CA ASN A 104 0.21 -4.01 -6.09
C ASN A 104 1.19 -5.20 -5.93
N MET A 105 0.74 -6.42 -6.10
CA MET A 105 1.62 -7.58 -6.22
C MET A 105 2.56 -7.46 -7.42
N LEU A 106 2.05 -6.99 -8.57
CA LEU A 106 2.89 -6.72 -9.74
C LEU A 106 3.96 -5.65 -9.45
N HIS A 107 3.59 -4.56 -8.74
CA HIS A 107 4.56 -3.55 -8.32
C HIS A 107 5.64 -4.15 -7.40
N CYS A 108 5.24 -4.84 -6.35
CA CYS A 108 6.16 -5.41 -5.36
C CYS A 108 7.03 -6.55 -5.91
N SER A 109 6.57 -7.27 -6.95
CA SER A 109 7.34 -8.32 -7.60
C SER A 109 8.41 -7.82 -8.58
N GLY A 110 8.42 -6.52 -8.89
CA GLY A 110 9.28 -5.95 -9.92
C GLY A 110 8.85 -6.25 -11.37
N ASN A 111 7.67 -6.86 -11.56
CA ASN A 111 7.15 -7.20 -12.89
C ASN A 111 6.30 -6.08 -13.52
N PHE A 112 5.99 -5.05 -12.78
CA PHE A 112 5.35 -3.86 -13.32
C PHE A 112 6.37 -2.98 -14.03
N ARG A 113 6.22 -2.83 -15.35
CA ARG A 113 7.11 -2.03 -16.18
C ARG A 113 6.39 -0.82 -16.75
N ILE A 114 7.02 0.34 -16.64
CA ILE A 114 6.57 1.55 -17.33
C ILE A 114 7.22 1.57 -18.71
N TRP A 115 6.39 1.56 -19.75
CA TRP A 115 6.83 1.70 -21.12
C TRP A 115 6.82 3.17 -21.50
N VAL A 116 7.98 3.74 -21.76
CA VAL A 116 8.08 5.10 -22.31
C VAL A 116 7.89 4.99 -23.80
N PRO A 117 6.99 5.79 -24.42
CA PRO A 117 6.88 5.87 -25.88
C PRO A 117 8.24 6.27 -26.48
N LYS A 118 8.63 5.58 -27.57
CA LYS A 118 9.83 5.93 -28.33
C LYS A 118 9.59 7.17 -29.17
#